data_0f45aa03fb0efff8e73e9bf121fa3dea
#
_entry.id   0f45aa03fb0efff8e73e9bf121fa3dea
#
_cell.length_a   1.000
_cell.length_b   1.000
_cell.length_c   1.000
_cell.angle_alpha   90.00
_cell.angle_beta   90.00
_cell.angle_gamma   90.00
#
_symmetry.space_group_name_H-M   'P 1'
#
loop_
_entity.id
_entity.type
_entity.pdbx_description
1 polymer ?
#
loop_
_entity_poly.entity_id
_entity_poly.type
_entity_poly.pdbx_seq_one_letter_code
_entity_poly.pdbx_strand_id
1 'polypeptide(L)'
;MTRKGWILGLALAAGAPALTPPMAAEQPGSTFHVRPSELPAPFATPAVENSSHLIPRPAGVKPAAPKGFQVSLFAYGLTHPRFLLQLPDGDVLVSEPDAGKVTVLHDGKASDYATGFDKPHGLAFRDGAVYVGDLIAVWRIAYKDGSLTGGARSRVTKDGFGPLGGHFSRDIAFDREGNLYLAIGSMSNVDEEAPPRATVQKVDAHGHLHTFVSGTRNPVGLVLKPGTDDLYITVNERDGYGDALVPDYFTRIQQGDFFGWPYAYSGPHPDPSFGKKRPDLVAKTKLPDVLFAAHSAPLGFAFYDGTQFPAQYRGDAIVALHGSWNSGRPTGYKVVRVRFANGKPTGEYDDFLTGFWDGKSSPARVWGRPVGVLVMKDGSLLVSDDAGKAIWRVTYTGK
;
A
#
# COMPACT_ATOMS: atom_id res chain seq x y z
N MET A 1 20.87 -0.77 -76.79
CA MET A 1 20.12 0.01 -75.78
C MET A 1 20.05 -0.81 -74.49
N THR A 2 20.93 -0.55 -73.54
CA THR A 2 21.10 -1.31 -72.30
C THR A 2 20.49 -0.53 -71.16
N ARG A 3 19.43 -1.10 -70.53
CA ARG A 3 18.80 -0.56 -69.32
C ARG A 3 19.62 -0.99 -68.07
N LYS A 4 20.19 -0.05 -67.35
CA LYS A 4 20.78 -0.26 -66.02
C LYS A 4 19.65 -0.23 -64.99
N GLY A 5 19.44 -1.35 -64.27
CA GLY A 5 18.60 -1.41 -63.09
C GLY A 5 19.37 -0.96 -61.83
N TRP A 6 18.80 -0.06 -61.06
CA TRP A 6 19.29 0.35 -59.74
C TRP A 6 18.63 -0.54 -58.68
N ILE A 7 19.45 -1.27 -57.92
CA ILE A 7 19.00 -2.02 -56.76
C ILE A 7 19.18 -1.07 -55.55
N LEU A 8 18.06 -0.64 -54.93
CA LEU A 8 18.07 0.03 -53.65
C LEU A 8 18.22 -1.02 -52.55
N GLY A 9 19.38 -1.03 -51.90
CA GLY A 9 19.57 -1.84 -50.70
C GLY A 9 18.91 -1.16 -49.50
N LEU A 10 17.88 -1.78 -48.91
CA LEU A 10 17.37 -1.41 -47.59
C LEU A 10 18.35 -1.90 -46.51
N ALA A 11 19.02 -0.98 -45.87
CA ALA A 11 19.80 -1.28 -44.66
C ALA A 11 18.82 -1.37 -43.47
N LEU A 12 18.57 -2.57 -42.96
CA LEU A 12 17.95 -2.77 -41.66
C LEU A 12 18.97 -2.35 -40.61
N ALA A 13 18.74 -1.24 -39.93
CA ALA A 13 19.43 -0.89 -38.71
C ALA A 13 18.92 -1.80 -37.56
N ALA A 14 19.67 -2.84 -37.24
CA ALA A 14 19.45 -3.61 -36.02
C ALA A 14 19.79 -2.72 -34.83
N GLY A 15 18.75 -2.20 -34.17
CA GLY A 15 18.91 -1.53 -32.89
C GLY A 15 19.49 -2.50 -31.85
N ALA A 16 20.67 -2.18 -31.33
CA ALA A 16 21.25 -2.93 -30.23
C ALA A 16 20.27 -2.88 -29.03
N PRO A 17 20.01 -4.02 -28.34
CA PRO A 17 19.20 -4.00 -27.13
C PRO A 17 19.87 -3.07 -26.11
N ALA A 18 19.12 -2.10 -25.62
CA ALA A 18 19.60 -1.24 -24.54
C ALA A 18 19.91 -2.14 -23.34
N LEU A 19 21.19 -2.23 -22.97
CA LEU A 19 21.64 -2.90 -21.76
C LEU A 19 21.01 -2.17 -20.57
N THR A 20 19.95 -2.73 -20.03
CA THR A 20 19.36 -2.23 -18.79
C THR A 20 20.37 -2.41 -17.66
N PRO A 21 20.67 -1.36 -16.88
CA PRO A 21 21.60 -1.48 -15.78
C PRO A 21 21.15 -2.55 -14.79
N PRO A 22 22.08 -3.28 -14.16
CA PRO A 22 21.73 -4.24 -13.11
C PRO A 22 20.95 -3.51 -12.01
N MET A 23 19.92 -4.16 -11.47
CA MET A 23 19.23 -3.63 -10.28
C MET A 23 20.29 -3.40 -9.19
N ALA A 24 20.44 -2.14 -8.76
CA ALA A 24 21.21 -1.85 -7.56
C ALA A 24 20.59 -2.64 -6.41
N ALA A 25 21.41 -3.36 -5.64
CA ALA A 25 20.95 -4.05 -4.46
C ALA A 25 20.18 -3.06 -3.57
N GLU A 26 18.97 -3.43 -3.17
CA GLU A 26 18.17 -2.60 -2.26
C GLU A 26 18.96 -2.38 -0.96
N GLN A 27 19.23 -1.13 -0.65
CA GLN A 27 19.99 -0.76 0.55
C GLN A 27 19.25 0.34 1.30
N PRO A 28 19.12 0.23 2.63
CA PRO A 28 18.57 1.30 3.44
C PRO A 28 19.26 2.64 3.15
N GLY A 29 18.46 3.68 2.88
CA GLY A 29 18.93 5.02 2.51
C GLY A 29 19.06 5.30 1.01
N SER A 30 18.85 4.31 0.13
CA SER A 30 18.77 4.56 -1.32
C SER A 30 17.54 5.42 -1.63
N THR A 31 17.69 6.47 -2.44
CA THR A 31 16.63 7.42 -2.82
C THR A 31 16.13 7.14 -4.23
N PHE A 32 14.82 7.26 -4.41
CA PHE A 32 14.11 7.05 -5.68
C PHE A 32 13.18 8.22 -5.98
N HIS A 33 12.98 8.46 -7.26
CA HIS A 33 12.03 9.44 -7.77
C HIS A 33 11.49 8.95 -9.11
N VAL A 34 10.24 8.50 -9.16
CA VAL A 34 9.56 8.14 -10.42
C VAL A 34 8.85 9.37 -10.95
N ARG A 35 9.23 9.84 -12.15
CA ARG A 35 8.66 11.04 -12.75
C ARG A 35 7.66 10.69 -13.86
N PRO A 36 6.50 11.35 -13.90
CA PRO A 36 5.50 11.12 -14.96
C PRO A 36 6.06 11.30 -16.38
N SER A 37 7.00 12.23 -16.56
CA SER A 37 7.64 12.50 -17.85
C SER A 37 8.61 11.41 -18.33
N GLU A 38 8.99 10.49 -17.44
CA GLU A 38 9.93 9.40 -17.73
C GLU A 38 9.22 8.05 -17.93
N LEU A 39 7.88 8.04 -17.82
CA LEU A 39 7.10 6.82 -17.99
C LEU A 39 7.16 6.33 -19.45
N PRO A 40 7.42 5.02 -19.68
CA PRO A 40 7.43 4.47 -21.03
C PRO A 40 6.02 4.43 -21.64
N ALA A 41 5.93 4.16 -22.92
CA ALA A 41 4.66 3.80 -23.53
C ALA A 41 4.13 2.47 -22.96
N PRO A 42 2.80 2.28 -22.88
CA PRO A 42 2.22 0.99 -22.53
C PRO A 42 2.79 -0.13 -23.43
N PHE A 43 3.03 -1.30 -22.82
CA PHE A 43 3.59 -2.48 -23.47
C PHE A 43 5.02 -2.34 -24.01
N ALA A 44 5.81 -1.39 -23.51
CA ALA A 44 7.22 -1.25 -23.85
C ALA A 44 8.05 -2.48 -23.44
N THR A 45 7.60 -3.22 -22.44
CA THR A 45 8.09 -4.57 -22.08
C THR A 45 6.91 -5.53 -22.04
N PRO A 46 7.13 -6.84 -22.23
CA PRO A 46 6.06 -7.84 -22.08
C PRO A 46 5.42 -7.81 -20.71
N ALA A 47 4.11 -8.02 -20.64
CA ALA A 47 3.43 -8.36 -19.41
C ALA A 47 3.80 -9.79 -19.01
N VAL A 48 4.23 -9.97 -17.76
CA VAL A 48 4.67 -11.26 -17.24
C VAL A 48 3.99 -11.59 -15.93
N GLU A 49 3.77 -12.87 -15.67
CA GLU A 49 3.49 -13.40 -14.33
C GLU A 49 4.81 -13.88 -13.72
N ASN A 50 5.18 -13.32 -12.56
CA ASN A 50 6.44 -13.59 -11.90
C ASN A 50 6.25 -13.57 -10.38
N SER A 51 5.33 -14.41 -9.90
CA SER A 51 4.99 -14.50 -8.49
C SER A 51 6.18 -14.92 -7.63
N SER A 52 6.36 -14.28 -6.49
CA SER A 52 7.44 -14.60 -5.57
C SER A 52 7.30 -16.00 -4.96
N HIS A 53 8.43 -16.63 -4.69
CA HIS A 53 8.51 -17.91 -3.99
C HIS A 53 8.81 -17.68 -2.51
N LEU A 54 7.89 -18.09 -1.64
CA LEU A 54 8.11 -18.03 -0.20
C LEU A 54 9.13 -19.09 0.21
N ILE A 55 10.18 -18.65 0.90
CA ILE A 55 11.20 -19.51 1.50
C ILE A 55 11.19 -19.37 3.03
N PRO A 56 11.65 -20.36 3.78
CA PRO A 56 11.87 -20.20 5.21
C PRO A 56 12.83 -19.04 5.48
N ARG A 57 12.53 -18.22 6.49
CA ARG A 57 13.44 -17.17 6.93
C ARG A 57 14.76 -17.78 7.39
N PRO A 58 15.91 -17.40 6.82
CA PRO A 58 17.20 -17.91 7.26
C PRO A 58 17.46 -17.61 8.75
N ALA A 59 18.13 -18.51 9.46
CA ALA A 59 18.40 -18.35 10.88
C ALA A 59 19.15 -17.04 11.16
N GLY A 60 18.69 -16.27 12.14
CA GLY A 60 19.28 -14.98 12.53
C GLY A 60 19.03 -13.82 11.56
N VAL A 61 18.44 -14.05 10.38
CA VAL A 61 18.14 -12.97 9.41
C VAL A 61 16.96 -12.14 9.90
N LYS A 62 17.08 -10.83 9.76
CA LYS A 62 16.07 -9.82 10.05
C LYS A 62 16.16 -8.72 9.00
N PRO A 63 15.12 -7.89 8.82
CA PRO A 63 15.19 -6.76 7.89
C PRO A 63 16.36 -5.84 8.24
N ALA A 64 17.03 -5.33 7.21
CA ALA A 64 18.07 -4.32 7.35
C ALA A 64 17.43 -2.92 7.44
N ALA A 65 18.01 -2.05 8.27
CA ALA A 65 17.58 -0.68 8.49
C ALA A 65 18.77 0.28 8.36
N PRO A 66 18.54 1.61 8.21
CA PRO A 66 19.62 2.59 8.19
C PRO A 66 20.46 2.56 9.48
N LYS A 67 21.69 3.09 9.39
CA LYS A 67 22.59 3.18 10.55
C LYS A 67 21.91 3.88 11.74
N GLY A 68 22.07 3.33 12.91
CA GLY A 68 21.48 3.80 14.17
C GLY A 68 20.11 3.19 14.50
N PHE A 69 19.48 2.52 13.54
CA PHE A 69 18.25 1.77 13.78
C PHE A 69 18.54 0.31 14.13
N GLN A 70 17.67 -0.26 14.95
CA GLN A 70 17.69 -1.69 15.32
C GLN A 70 16.33 -2.30 14.99
N VAL A 71 16.38 -3.52 14.42
CA VAL A 71 15.19 -4.32 14.11
C VAL A 71 15.18 -5.55 15.00
N SER A 72 14.05 -5.80 15.65
CA SER A 72 13.80 -6.97 16.48
C SER A 72 12.45 -7.59 16.16
N LEU A 73 12.30 -8.88 16.45
CA LEU A 73 11.03 -9.58 16.35
C LEU A 73 10.13 -9.14 17.52
N PHE A 74 8.94 -8.64 17.23
CA PHE A 74 7.95 -8.24 18.23
C PHE A 74 6.92 -9.35 18.49
N ALA A 75 6.40 -9.98 17.42
CA ALA A 75 5.50 -11.12 17.50
C ALA A 75 5.76 -12.09 16.33
N TYR A 76 5.41 -13.36 16.52
CA TYR A 76 5.56 -14.41 15.51
C TYR A 76 4.45 -15.47 15.61
N GLY A 77 4.21 -16.19 14.53
CA GLY A 77 3.23 -17.27 14.47
C GLY A 77 1.79 -16.80 14.21
N LEU A 78 1.62 -15.55 13.75
CA LEU A 78 0.33 -15.00 13.34
C LEU A 78 -0.12 -15.58 11.99
N THR A 79 -1.43 -15.53 11.72
CA THR A 79 -2.01 -16.00 10.46
C THR A 79 -2.24 -14.84 9.51
N HIS A 80 -1.27 -14.57 8.61
CA HIS A 80 -1.39 -13.51 7.60
C HIS A 80 -1.68 -12.12 8.22
N PRO A 81 -0.82 -11.62 9.17
CA PRO A 81 -1.08 -10.36 9.89
C PRO A 81 -1.04 -9.17 8.93
N ARG A 82 -2.07 -8.30 9.02
CA ARG A 82 -2.21 -7.17 8.11
C ARG A 82 -2.07 -5.84 8.85
N PHE A 83 -3.15 -5.20 9.24
CA PHE A 83 -3.12 -3.87 9.86
C PHE A 83 -2.96 -3.96 11.38
N LEU A 84 -2.39 -2.90 11.94
CA LEU A 84 -2.01 -2.79 13.34
C LEU A 84 -2.68 -1.58 13.96
N LEU A 85 -3.10 -1.70 15.22
CA LEU A 85 -3.66 -0.60 15.99
C LEU A 85 -3.18 -0.68 17.44
N GLN A 86 -2.59 0.38 18.00
CA GLN A 86 -2.29 0.44 19.42
C GLN A 86 -3.50 0.93 20.20
N LEU A 87 -3.90 0.18 21.21
CA LEU A 87 -4.96 0.53 22.15
C LEU A 87 -4.51 1.58 23.20
N PRO A 88 -5.45 2.23 23.92
CA PRO A 88 -5.11 3.18 24.98
C PRO A 88 -4.22 2.61 26.09
N ASP A 89 -4.43 1.36 26.48
CA ASP A 89 -3.63 0.62 27.49
C ASP A 89 -2.24 0.20 27.00
N GLY A 90 -1.95 0.33 25.71
CA GLY A 90 -0.66 0.00 25.11
C GLY A 90 -0.64 -1.31 24.34
N ASP A 91 -1.65 -2.16 24.47
CA ASP A 91 -1.79 -3.38 23.71
C ASP A 91 -1.89 -3.11 22.20
N VAL A 92 -1.56 -4.10 21.37
CA VAL A 92 -1.60 -3.97 19.93
C VAL A 92 -2.60 -4.94 19.34
N LEU A 93 -3.59 -4.42 18.62
CA LEU A 93 -4.47 -5.23 17.79
C LEU A 93 -3.88 -5.48 16.42
N VAL A 94 -4.13 -6.68 15.89
CA VAL A 94 -3.69 -7.14 14.58
C VAL A 94 -4.86 -7.73 13.83
N SER A 95 -5.16 -7.26 12.63
CA SER A 95 -6.13 -7.93 11.76
C SER A 95 -5.50 -9.13 11.07
N GLU A 96 -6.18 -10.26 11.10
CA GLU A 96 -5.77 -11.53 10.47
C GLU A 96 -6.88 -12.01 9.51
N PRO A 97 -6.90 -11.53 8.25
CA PRO A 97 -7.97 -11.80 7.30
C PRO A 97 -8.24 -13.27 7.04
N ASP A 98 -7.18 -14.08 6.90
CA ASP A 98 -7.32 -15.50 6.58
C ASP A 98 -7.83 -16.33 7.78
N ALA A 99 -7.67 -15.80 8.99
CA ALA A 99 -8.22 -16.39 10.21
C ALA A 99 -9.60 -15.81 10.57
N GLY A 100 -10.09 -14.77 9.87
CA GLY A 100 -11.37 -14.11 10.14
C GLY A 100 -11.45 -13.47 11.52
N LYS A 101 -10.31 -12.96 12.05
CA LYS A 101 -10.23 -12.45 13.42
C LYS A 101 -9.36 -11.20 13.57
N VAL A 102 -9.52 -10.56 14.70
CA VAL A 102 -8.60 -9.55 15.23
C VAL A 102 -7.93 -10.17 16.47
N THR A 103 -6.61 -10.17 16.48
CA THR A 103 -5.77 -10.68 17.58
C THR A 103 -5.29 -9.52 18.44
N VAL A 104 -5.24 -9.68 19.76
CA VAL A 104 -4.55 -8.77 20.68
C VAL A 104 -3.18 -9.33 21.06
N LEU A 105 -2.20 -8.45 21.06
CA LEU A 105 -0.85 -8.72 21.55
C LEU A 105 -0.66 -7.97 22.87
N HIS A 106 -0.57 -8.72 23.96
CA HIS A 106 -0.38 -8.25 25.32
C HIS A 106 0.82 -8.95 25.94
N ASP A 107 1.79 -8.21 26.46
CA ASP A 107 3.02 -8.74 27.08
C ASP A 107 3.69 -9.88 26.28
N GLY A 108 3.81 -9.69 24.95
CA GLY A 108 4.43 -10.65 24.05
C GLY A 108 3.60 -11.91 23.77
N LYS A 109 2.36 -11.98 24.23
CA LYS A 109 1.43 -13.10 23.99
C LYS A 109 0.31 -12.66 23.06
N ALA A 110 -0.10 -13.56 22.16
CA ALA A 110 -1.21 -13.38 21.23
C ALA A 110 -2.46 -14.11 21.74
N SER A 111 -3.61 -13.45 21.71
CA SER A 111 -4.93 -14.04 21.96
C SER A 111 -5.99 -13.44 21.07
N ASP A 112 -7.15 -14.11 20.92
CA ASP A 112 -8.23 -13.64 20.08
C ASP A 112 -8.98 -12.48 20.78
N TYR A 113 -8.89 -11.27 20.18
CA TYR A 113 -9.66 -10.11 20.62
C TYR A 113 -11.11 -10.19 20.16
N ALA A 114 -11.34 -10.48 18.88
CA ALA A 114 -12.66 -10.67 18.29
C ALA A 114 -12.60 -11.56 17.05
N THR A 115 -13.62 -12.38 16.82
CA THR A 115 -13.68 -13.39 15.76
C THR A 115 -14.93 -13.28 14.90
N GLY A 116 -15.01 -14.07 13.83
CA GLY A 116 -16.19 -14.16 12.96
C GLY A 116 -16.35 -12.97 12.02
N PHE A 117 -15.25 -12.39 11.56
CA PHE A 117 -15.22 -11.40 10.48
C PHE A 117 -15.03 -12.07 9.12
N ASP A 118 -15.48 -11.38 8.08
CA ASP A 118 -15.18 -11.76 6.69
C ASP A 118 -13.95 -10.98 6.20
N LYS A 119 -12.76 -11.56 6.34
CA LYS A 119 -11.47 -10.94 5.96
C LYS A 119 -11.27 -9.55 6.60
N PRO A 120 -11.15 -9.43 7.93
CA PRO A 120 -10.93 -8.15 8.60
C PRO A 120 -9.60 -7.52 8.14
N HIS A 121 -9.61 -6.20 7.92
CA HIS A 121 -8.45 -5.50 7.37
C HIS A 121 -8.14 -4.22 8.13
N GLY A 122 -8.87 -3.11 7.87
CA GLY A 122 -8.66 -1.83 8.52
C GLY A 122 -9.07 -1.83 9.99
N LEU A 123 -8.28 -1.17 10.82
CA LEU A 123 -8.50 -1.01 12.26
C LEU A 123 -8.42 0.46 12.63
N ALA A 124 -9.38 0.95 13.43
CA ALA A 124 -9.34 2.30 13.98
C ALA A 124 -9.87 2.30 15.42
N PHE A 125 -9.43 3.26 16.21
CA PHE A 125 -9.94 3.49 17.57
C PHE A 125 -10.52 4.89 17.66
N ARG A 126 -11.77 4.99 18.15
CA ARG A 126 -12.42 6.27 18.41
C ARG A 126 -13.51 6.14 19.48
N ASP A 127 -13.64 7.14 20.32
CA ASP A 127 -14.73 7.30 21.29
C ASP A 127 -15.02 6.01 22.09
N GLY A 128 -13.94 5.42 22.65
CA GLY A 128 -14.03 4.21 23.48
C GLY A 128 -14.46 2.96 22.71
N ALA A 129 -14.19 2.90 21.41
CA ALA A 129 -14.50 1.73 20.61
C ALA A 129 -13.42 1.43 19.56
N VAL A 130 -13.25 0.14 19.27
CA VAL A 130 -12.50 -0.38 18.14
C VAL A 130 -13.43 -0.52 16.94
N TYR A 131 -12.98 -0.02 15.79
CA TYR A 131 -13.67 -0.20 14.52
C TYR A 131 -12.86 -1.14 13.64
N VAL A 132 -13.57 -2.04 12.95
CA VAL A 132 -12.97 -3.05 12.07
C VAL A 132 -13.66 -2.98 10.71
N GLY A 133 -12.89 -2.68 9.66
CA GLY A 133 -13.33 -2.81 8.27
C GLY A 133 -13.12 -4.25 7.81
N ASP A 134 -14.17 -4.96 7.42
CA ASP A 134 -14.09 -6.26 6.80
C ASP A 134 -14.68 -6.24 5.38
N LEU A 135 -14.73 -7.39 4.70
CA LEU A 135 -15.14 -7.46 3.31
C LEU A 135 -16.56 -6.91 3.06
N ILE A 136 -17.44 -6.95 4.06
CA ILE A 136 -18.87 -6.68 3.90
C ILE A 136 -19.40 -5.51 4.73
N ALA A 137 -18.64 -5.03 5.72
CA ALA A 137 -19.10 -3.98 6.63
C ALA A 137 -17.95 -3.28 7.36
N VAL A 138 -18.28 -2.16 7.99
CA VAL A 138 -17.52 -1.64 9.13
C VAL A 138 -18.27 -2.01 10.41
N TRP A 139 -17.53 -2.56 11.36
CA TRP A 139 -18.02 -3.03 12.66
C TRP A 139 -17.49 -2.14 13.78
N ARG A 140 -18.30 -1.90 14.80
CA ARG A 140 -17.91 -1.20 16.03
C ARG A 140 -17.97 -2.19 17.20
N ILE A 141 -16.91 -2.23 18.00
CA ILE A 141 -16.74 -3.07 19.19
C ILE A 141 -16.47 -2.16 20.37
N ALA A 142 -17.29 -2.19 21.41
CA ALA A 142 -17.02 -1.42 22.60
C ALA A 142 -15.69 -1.86 23.22
N TYR A 143 -14.82 -0.90 23.51
CA TYR A 143 -13.53 -1.13 24.17
C TYR A 143 -13.71 -1.04 25.69
N LYS A 144 -13.01 -1.89 26.39
CA LYS A 144 -12.87 -1.83 27.84
C LYS A 144 -11.39 -1.93 28.17
N ASP A 145 -10.88 -0.94 28.89
CA ASP A 145 -9.49 -0.86 29.30
C ASP A 145 -9.02 -2.12 30.01
N GLY A 146 -7.84 -2.63 29.63
CA GLY A 146 -7.26 -3.88 30.15
C GLY A 146 -7.99 -5.16 29.77
N SER A 147 -9.01 -5.11 28.87
CA SER A 147 -9.68 -6.31 28.38
C SER A 147 -8.99 -6.89 27.15
N LEU A 148 -8.59 -8.15 27.23
CA LEU A 148 -8.03 -8.91 26.12
C LEU A 148 -9.07 -9.45 25.14
N THR A 149 -10.36 -9.16 25.37
CA THR A 149 -11.46 -9.58 24.49
C THR A 149 -12.39 -8.41 24.20
N GLY A 150 -12.76 -8.26 22.94
CA GLY A 150 -13.77 -7.31 22.52
C GLY A 150 -15.16 -7.75 22.95
N GLY A 151 -16.05 -6.77 23.19
CA GLY A 151 -17.46 -7.01 23.46
C GLY A 151 -18.26 -7.39 22.20
N ALA A 152 -19.58 -7.38 22.32
CA ALA A 152 -20.47 -7.56 21.18
C ALA A 152 -20.20 -6.50 20.09
N ARG A 153 -20.15 -6.94 18.84
CA ARG A 153 -20.00 -6.03 17.70
C ARG A 153 -21.34 -5.54 17.18
N SER A 154 -21.39 -4.31 16.72
CA SER A 154 -22.52 -3.73 15.98
C SER A 154 -22.06 -3.26 14.61
N ARG A 155 -22.94 -3.39 13.61
CA ARG A 155 -22.67 -2.94 12.25
C ARG A 155 -22.82 -1.41 12.17
N VAL A 156 -21.84 -0.74 11.56
CA VAL A 156 -21.84 0.71 11.34
C VAL A 156 -22.42 1.06 9.96
N THR A 157 -21.93 0.41 8.90
CA THR A 157 -22.39 0.66 7.53
C THR A 157 -23.68 -0.10 7.23
N LYS A 158 -24.67 0.58 6.63
CA LYS A 158 -25.91 -0.04 6.14
C LYS A 158 -25.77 -0.56 4.73
N ASP A 159 -25.07 0.20 3.89
CA ASP A 159 -24.86 -0.14 2.48
C ASP A 159 -23.86 -1.29 2.34
N GLY A 160 -24.01 -2.07 1.28
CA GLY A 160 -23.05 -3.07 0.88
C GLY A 160 -21.85 -2.46 0.14
N PHE A 161 -20.74 -3.20 0.06
CA PHE A 161 -19.51 -2.75 -0.58
C PHE A 161 -19.37 -3.20 -2.04
N GLY A 162 -20.49 -3.50 -2.68
CA GLY A 162 -20.58 -4.05 -4.03
C GLY A 162 -20.43 -5.58 -4.06
N PRO A 163 -20.29 -6.18 -5.26
CA PRO A 163 -20.12 -7.62 -5.41
C PRO A 163 -18.92 -8.14 -4.63
N LEU A 164 -18.98 -9.38 -4.13
CA LEU A 164 -17.84 -10.05 -3.49
C LEU A 164 -16.81 -10.45 -4.55
N GLY A 165 -15.53 -10.46 -4.15
CA GLY A 165 -14.40 -10.79 -5.03
C GLY A 165 -13.53 -9.57 -5.36
N GLY A 166 -12.56 -9.75 -6.28
CA GLY A 166 -11.58 -8.73 -6.60
C GLY A 166 -10.71 -8.34 -5.40
N HIS A 167 -10.42 -7.05 -5.26
CA HIS A 167 -9.61 -6.55 -4.13
C HIS A 167 -10.39 -6.60 -2.82
N PHE A 168 -9.81 -7.22 -1.81
CA PHE A 168 -10.47 -7.51 -0.53
C PHE A 168 -10.15 -6.49 0.58
N SER A 169 -9.13 -5.66 0.42
CA SER A 169 -8.75 -4.68 1.45
C SER A 169 -9.86 -3.66 1.70
N ARG A 170 -10.11 -3.37 2.98
CA ARG A 170 -11.11 -2.39 3.47
C ARG A 170 -10.47 -1.60 4.59
N ASP A 171 -9.63 -0.62 4.25
CA ASP A 171 -9.04 0.25 5.27
C ASP A 171 -10.00 1.36 5.67
N ILE A 172 -9.89 1.79 6.91
CA ILE A 172 -10.79 2.78 7.51
C ILE A 172 -9.97 3.84 8.26
N ALA A 173 -10.43 5.08 8.20
CA ALA A 173 -9.88 6.17 8.97
C ALA A 173 -10.98 7.12 9.44
N PHE A 174 -10.73 7.79 10.56
CA PHE A 174 -11.54 8.90 11.03
C PHE A 174 -10.79 10.22 10.81
N ASP A 175 -11.52 11.27 10.41
CA ASP A 175 -11.00 12.63 10.51
C ASP A 175 -11.17 13.17 11.93
N ARG A 176 -10.72 14.40 12.15
CA ARG A 176 -10.77 15.05 13.48
C ARG A 176 -12.21 15.31 13.94
N GLU A 177 -13.14 15.54 12.99
CA GLU A 177 -14.55 15.78 13.26
C GLU A 177 -15.32 14.48 13.56
N GLY A 178 -14.73 13.31 13.29
CA GLY A 178 -15.33 12.01 13.51
C GLY A 178 -16.02 11.43 12.29
N ASN A 179 -15.84 12.00 11.13
CA ASN A 179 -16.31 11.38 9.90
C ASN A 179 -15.48 10.12 9.61
N LEU A 180 -16.16 9.03 9.29
CA LEU A 180 -15.56 7.77 8.92
C LEU A 180 -15.35 7.70 7.41
N TYR A 181 -14.14 7.31 7.00
CA TYR A 181 -13.78 7.05 5.60
C TYR A 181 -13.42 5.58 5.42
N LEU A 182 -13.72 5.04 4.23
CA LEU A 182 -13.55 3.64 3.88
C LEU A 182 -12.98 3.50 2.48
N ALA A 183 -11.86 2.81 2.32
CA ALA A 183 -11.26 2.48 1.04
C ALA A 183 -11.82 1.17 0.48
N ILE A 184 -12.25 1.15 -0.78
CA ILE A 184 -12.84 -0.01 -1.45
C ILE A 184 -12.19 -0.19 -2.83
N GLY A 185 -11.41 -1.25 -3.01
CA GLY A 185 -10.76 -1.56 -4.29
C GLY A 185 -11.71 -2.11 -5.35
N SER A 186 -11.26 -2.13 -6.61
CA SER A 186 -12.00 -2.64 -7.77
C SER A 186 -12.24 -4.15 -7.72
N MET A 187 -13.16 -4.62 -8.55
CA MET A 187 -13.37 -6.04 -8.82
C MET A 187 -12.36 -6.57 -9.84
N SER A 188 -12.09 -5.75 -10.85
CA SER A 188 -11.29 -6.11 -12.01
C SER A 188 -9.92 -5.44 -12.00
N ASN A 189 -9.07 -5.85 -12.95
CA ASN A 189 -7.81 -5.17 -13.23
C ASN A 189 -8.08 -3.80 -13.88
N VAL A 190 -8.83 -3.80 -14.99
CA VAL A 190 -9.26 -2.57 -15.69
C VAL A 190 -10.65 -2.82 -16.27
N ASP A 191 -11.67 -2.13 -15.76
CA ASP A 191 -13.03 -2.15 -16.30
C ASP A 191 -13.84 -0.95 -15.77
N GLU A 192 -15.01 -0.70 -16.35
CA GLU A 192 -15.96 0.28 -15.84
C GLU A 192 -16.77 -0.34 -14.71
N GLU A 193 -16.60 0.18 -13.49
CA GLU A 193 -17.28 -0.31 -12.29
C GLU A 193 -18.09 0.81 -11.62
N ALA A 194 -19.25 0.44 -11.12
CA ALA A 194 -20.08 1.37 -10.34
C ALA A 194 -19.52 1.52 -8.90
N PRO A 195 -19.64 2.70 -8.28
CA PRO A 195 -19.41 2.84 -6.85
C PRO A 195 -20.25 1.83 -6.03
N PRO A 196 -19.74 1.40 -4.87
CA PRO A 196 -18.60 1.94 -4.14
C PRO A 196 -17.24 1.34 -4.50
N ARG A 197 -17.15 0.52 -5.57
CA ARG A 197 -15.88 -0.08 -6.00
C ARG A 197 -14.93 0.97 -6.59
N ALA A 198 -13.62 0.76 -6.45
CA ALA A 198 -12.56 1.64 -6.94
C ALA A 198 -12.67 3.10 -6.43
N THR A 199 -13.00 3.26 -5.14
CA THR A 199 -13.26 4.56 -4.52
C THR A 199 -12.79 4.61 -3.07
N VAL A 200 -12.72 5.84 -2.53
CA VAL A 200 -12.80 6.09 -1.09
C VAL A 200 -14.19 6.65 -0.80
N GLN A 201 -14.88 6.08 0.17
CA GLN A 201 -16.21 6.47 0.61
C GLN A 201 -16.14 7.25 1.93
N LYS A 202 -16.98 8.26 2.09
CA LYS A 202 -17.33 8.86 3.38
C LYS A 202 -18.61 8.21 3.87
N VAL A 203 -18.62 7.78 5.12
CA VAL A 203 -19.80 7.15 5.76
C VAL A 203 -20.55 8.22 6.54
N ASP A 204 -21.83 8.40 6.27
CA ASP A 204 -22.66 9.37 7.01
C ASP A 204 -23.09 8.85 8.39
N ALA A 205 -23.74 9.71 9.17
CA ALA A 205 -24.21 9.39 10.52
C ALA A 205 -25.27 8.26 10.55
N HIS A 206 -25.88 7.95 9.41
CA HIS A 206 -26.88 6.88 9.26
C HIS A 206 -26.27 5.58 8.72
N GLY A 207 -24.97 5.58 8.39
CA GLY A 207 -24.23 4.42 7.88
C GLY A 207 -24.30 4.26 6.35
N HIS A 208 -24.74 5.29 5.61
CA HIS A 208 -24.76 5.27 4.15
C HIS A 208 -23.46 5.76 3.55
N LEU A 209 -23.10 5.19 2.39
CA LEU A 209 -21.86 5.46 1.69
C LEU A 209 -22.02 6.61 0.70
N HIS A 210 -21.10 7.56 0.73
CA HIS A 210 -21.01 8.68 -0.22
C HIS A 210 -19.60 8.71 -0.82
N THR A 211 -19.50 8.66 -2.15
CA THR A 211 -18.20 8.70 -2.83
C THR A 211 -17.47 9.99 -2.50
N PHE A 212 -16.31 9.85 -1.87
CA PHE A 212 -15.41 10.95 -1.52
C PHE A 212 -14.36 11.16 -2.61
N VAL A 213 -13.72 10.05 -3.07
CA VAL A 213 -12.74 10.02 -4.16
C VAL A 213 -13.04 8.85 -5.09
N SER A 214 -12.79 9.02 -6.38
CA SER A 214 -12.99 7.97 -7.39
C SER A 214 -11.79 7.79 -8.31
N GLY A 215 -11.83 6.74 -9.12
CA GLY A 215 -10.74 6.42 -10.04
C GLY A 215 -9.47 5.89 -9.34
N THR A 216 -9.61 5.31 -8.16
CA THR A 216 -8.54 4.68 -7.40
C THR A 216 -8.66 3.17 -7.53
N ARG A 217 -7.90 2.53 -8.43
CA ARG A 217 -8.07 1.09 -8.70
C ARG A 217 -8.16 0.24 -7.43
N ASN A 218 -7.13 0.25 -6.60
CA ASN A 218 -7.11 -0.47 -5.32
C ASN A 218 -6.49 0.40 -4.23
N PRO A 219 -7.27 1.31 -3.62
CA PRO A 219 -6.82 2.05 -2.45
C PRO A 219 -6.72 1.07 -1.27
N VAL A 220 -5.56 1.01 -0.61
CA VAL A 220 -5.30 0.05 0.47
C VAL A 220 -5.06 0.76 1.80
N GLY A 221 -4.00 1.56 1.94
CA GLY A 221 -3.77 2.36 3.14
C GLY A 221 -4.56 3.65 3.09
N LEU A 222 -5.18 4.04 4.22
CA LEU A 222 -5.96 5.27 4.37
C LEU A 222 -5.67 5.86 5.75
N VAL A 223 -5.01 7.02 5.81
CA VAL A 223 -4.56 7.61 7.07
C VAL A 223 -4.76 9.12 7.06
N LEU A 224 -5.26 9.66 8.17
CA LEU A 224 -5.26 11.09 8.45
C LEU A 224 -3.85 11.53 8.90
N LYS A 225 -3.29 12.55 8.26
CA LYS A 225 -2.00 13.11 8.68
C LYS A 225 -2.13 13.80 10.04
N PRO A 226 -1.35 13.43 11.07
CA PRO A 226 -1.42 14.00 12.38
C PRO A 226 -1.33 15.53 12.39
N GLY A 227 -2.18 16.17 13.19
CA GLY A 227 -2.23 17.64 13.32
C GLY A 227 -2.87 18.39 12.15
N THR A 228 -3.40 17.69 11.14
CA THR A 228 -4.06 18.26 9.96
C THR A 228 -5.42 17.60 9.69
N ASP A 229 -6.13 18.09 8.68
CA ASP A 229 -7.34 17.44 8.14
C ASP A 229 -7.06 16.75 6.79
N ASP A 230 -5.78 16.54 6.47
CA ASP A 230 -5.34 15.93 5.22
C ASP A 230 -5.40 14.40 5.30
N LEU A 231 -6.25 13.78 4.51
CA LEU A 231 -6.27 12.33 4.28
C LEU A 231 -5.31 11.95 3.17
N TYR A 232 -4.60 10.85 3.37
CA TYR A 232 -3.69 10.25 2.39
C TYR A 232 -4.05 8.81 2.14
N ILE A 233 -3.75 8.34 0.93
CA ILE A 233 -3.93 6.94 0.52
C ILE A 233 -2.71 6.38 -0.18
N THR A 234 -2.56 5.06 -0.12
CA THR A 234 -1.76 4.27 -1.05
C THR A 234 -2.68 3.56 -2.04
N VAL A 235 -2.26 3.46 -3.29
CA VAL A 235 -3.04 2.78 -4.33
C VAL A 235 -2.17 1.85 -5.14
N ASN A 236 -2.66 0.61 -5.31
CA ASN A 236 -2.08 -0.34 -6.27
C ASN A 236 -2.76 -0.16 -7.62
N GLU A 237 -1.98 0.15 -8.63
CA GLU A 237 -2.42 0.40 -9.98
C GLU A 237 -2.56 -0.88 -10.82
N ARG A 238 -3.00 -0.70 -12.06
CA ARG A 238 -3.33 -1.80 -13.00
C ARG A 238 -2.11 -2.54 -13.48
N ASP A 239 -2.32 -3.81 -13.75
CA ASP A 239 -1.33 -4.75 -14.20
C ASP A 239 -1.39 -4.95 -15.73
N GLY A 240 -0.33 -5.52 -16.32
CA GLY A 240 -0.35 -5.99 -17.68
C GLY A 240 0.16 -5.00 -18.73
N TYR A 241 0.69 -3.84 -18.33
CA TYR A 241 1.19 -2.80 -19.25
C TYR A 241 2.72 -2.80 -19.39
N GLY A 242 3.38 -3.79 -18.83
CA GLY A 242 4.84 -3.95 -18.81
C GLY A 242 5.46 -3.63 -17.45
N ASP A 243 6.77 -3.83 -17.33
CA ASP A 243 7.48 -3.77 -16.04
C ASP A 243 7.49 -2.40 -15.35
N ALA A 244 7.41 -1.31 -16.14
CA ALA A 244 7.48 0.05 -15.61
C ALA A 244 6.12 0.79 -15.60
N LEU A 245 5.03 0.09 -15.96
CA LEU A 245 3.68 0.62 -15.97
C LEU A 245 2.67 -0.37 -15.34
N VAL A 246 1.75 0.13 -14.56
CA VAL A 246 1.50 1.53 -14.18
C VAL A 246 2.11 1.75 -12.79
N PRO A 247 2.77 2.88 -12.53
CA PRO A 247 3.26 3.19 -11.20
C PRO A 247 2.17 3.15 -10.14
N ASP A 248 2.42 2.43 -9.06
CA ASP A 248 1.65 2.55 -7.83
C ASP A 248 1.89 3.92 -7.19
N TYR A 249 1.06 4.36 -6.25
CA TYR A 249 1.24 5.70 -5.73
C TYR A 249 0.81 5.91 -4.27
N PHE A 250 1.29 7.03 -3.72
CA PHE A 250 0.89 7.63 -2.47
C PHE A 250 0.44 9.07 -2.74
N THR A 251 -0.71 9.50 -2.18
CA THR A 251 -1.22 10.84 -2.44
C THR A 251 -2.18 11.34 -1.39
N ARG A 252 -2.25 12.66 -1.23
CA ARG A 252 -3.32 13.33 -0.53
C ARG A 252 -4.62 13.27 -1.35
N ILE A 253 -5.73 13.14 -0.64
CA ILE A 253 -7.06 13.09 -1.25
C ILE A 253 -7.98 14.20 -0.71
N GLN A 254 -8.84 14.70 -1.59
CA GLN A 254 -9.88 15.67 -1.28
C GLN A 254 -11.20 15.25 -1.93
N GLN A 255 -12.30 15.72 -1.38
CA GLN A 255 -13.62 15.41 -1.93
C GLN A 255 -13.73 15.80 -3.40
N GLY A 256 -14.21 14.87 -4.22
CA GLY A 256 -14.40 15.06 -5.67
C GLY A 256 -13.15 14.77 -6.50
N ASP A 257 -12.03 14.37 -5.89
CA ASP A 257 -10.83 13.98 -6.63
C ASP A 257 -11.07 12.74 -7.48
N PHE A 258 -10.44 12.74 -8.68
CA PHE A 258 -10.46 11.60 -9.59
C PHE A 258 -9.02 11.26 -10.02
N PHE A 259 -8.60 10.00 -9.79
CA PHE A 259 -7.23 9.53 -10.06
C PHE A 259 -7.09 8.67 -11.33
N GLY A 260 -8.12 8.62 -12.16
CA GLY A 260 -8.03 8.17 -13.54
C GLY A 260 -8.60 6.80 -13.84
N TRP A 261 -8.47 5.80 -12.97
CA TRP A 261 -8.93 4.45 -13.26
C TRP A 261 -10.45 4.42 -13.58
N PRO A 262 -10.89 3.70 -14.64
CA PRO A 262 -10.12 2.92 -15.60
C PRO A 262 -9.62 3.73 -16.81
N TYR A 263 -9.95 5.00 -16.95
CA TYR A 263 -9.79 5.80 -18.17
C TYR A 263 -8.39 6.41 -18.34
N ALA A 264 -7.68 6.64 -17.25
CA ALA A 264 -6.34 7.24 -17.26
C ALA A 264 -5.47 6.70 -16.12
N TYR A 265 -4.18 7.06 -16.09
CA TYR A 265 -3.22 6.72 -15.04
C TYR A 265 -2.15 7.81 -14.88
N SER A 266 -1.59 7.95 -13.68
CA SER A 266 -0.47 8.87 -13.37
C SER A 266 -0.66 10.28 -13.94
N GLY A 267 -1.83 10.90 -13.72
CA GLY A 267 -2.27 12.13 -14.35
C GLY A 267 -3.04 11.87 -15.66
N PRO A 268 -3.06 12.80 -16.61
CA PRO A 268 -3.91 12.70 -17.81
C PRO A 268 -3.34 11.78 -18.91
N HIS A 269 -2.65 10.69 -18.54
CA HIS A 269 -2.20 9.69 -19.50
C HIS A 269 -3.37 8.76 -19.83
N PRO A 270 -3.90 8.75 -21.07
CA PRO A 270 -5.07 7.96 -21.41
C PRO A 270 -4.76 6.47 -21.36
N ASP A 271 -5.67 5.71 -20.77
CA ASP A 271 -5.64 4.25 -20.83
C ASP A 271 -5.77 3.76 -22.30
N PRO A 272 -4.98 2.81 -22.76
CA PRO A 272 -5.03 2.32 -24.15
C PRO A 272 -6.40 1.83 -24.59
N SER A 273 -7.15 1.18 -23.68
CA SER A 273 -8.45 0.56 -23.98
C SER A 273 -9.63 1.44 -23.60
N PHE A 274 -9.54 2.20 -22.51
CA PHE A 274 -10.66 2.95 -21.94
C PHE A 274 -10.56 4.47 -22.12
N GLY A 275 -9.38 5.03 -22.37
CA GLY A 275 -9.16 6.47 -22.39
C GLY A 275 -10.04 7.22 -23.42
N LYS A 276 -10.29 6.62 -24.56
CA LYS A 276 -11.15 7.20 -25.62
C LYS A 276 -12.62 7.26 -25.24
N LYS A 277 -13.08 6.47 -24.28
CA LYS A 277 -14.49 6.45 -23.86
C LYS A 277 -14.88 7.70 -23.06
N ARG A 278 -13.94 8.24 -22.27
CA ARG A 278 -14.20 9.39 -21.37
C ARG A 278 -13.02 10.38 -21.39
N PRO A 279 -12.80 11.06 -22.53
CA PRO A 279 -11.73 12.07 -22.64
C PRO A 279 -11.88 13.23 -21.65
N ASP A 280 -13.11 13.51 -21.23
CA ASP A 280 -13.42 14.48 -20.18
C ASP A 280 -12.85 14.07 -18.80
N LEU A 281 -12.91 12.79 -18.45
CA LEU A 281 -12.33 12.28 -17.22
C LEU A 281 -10.80 12.13 -17.32
N VAL A 282 -10.29 11.75 -18.49
CA VAL A 282 -8.82 11.74 -18.72
C VAL A 282 -8.25 13.13 -18.44
N ALA A 283 -8.86 14.20 -18.98
CA ALA A 283 -8.39 15.57 -18.77
C ALA A 283 -8.48 16.06 -17.31
N LYS A 284 -9.37 15.46 -16.50
CA LYS A 284 -9.58 15.79 -15.08
C LYS A 284 -8.74 14.94 -14.13
N THR A 285 -8.02 13.93 -14.64
CA THR A 285 -7.25 13.01 -13.80
C THR A 285 -6.16 13.74 -13.04
N LYS A 286 -6.18 13.62 -11.73
CA LYS A 286 -5.13 14.19 -10.86
C LYS A 286 -3.85 13.37 -10.95
N LEU A 287 -2.74 14.08 -10.92
CA LEU A 287 -1.44 13.47 -10.72
C LEU A 287 -1.25 13.17 -9.23
N PRO A 288 -0.91 11.93 -8.83
CA PRO A 288 -0.55 11.62 -7.45
C PRO A 288 0.71 12.36 -6.98
N ASP A 289 0.81 12.59 -5.66
CA ASP A 289 1.94 13.31 -5.07
C ASP A 289 3.27 12.54 -5.19
N VAL A 290 3.24 11.21 -5.06
CA VAL A 290 4.43 10.34 -5.15
C VAL A 290 4.08 9.09 -5.95
N LEU A 291 4.86 8.84 -7.00
CA LEU A 291 4.79 7.60 -7.76
C LEU A 291 5.87 6.63 -7.24
N PHE A 292 5.47 5.40 -6.93
CA PHE A 292 6.38 4.30 -6.67
C PHE A 292 6.72 3.56 -7.97
N ALA A 293 7.79 2.78 -7.97
CA ALA A 293 8.04 1.84 -9.06
C ALA A 293 6.78 0.98 -9.28
N ALA A 294 6.40 0.77 -10.55
CA ALA A 294 5.24 -0.04 -10.88
C ALA A 294 5.30 -1.42 -10.23
N HIS A 295 4.15 -1.95 -9.84
CA HIS A 295 4.01 -3.27 -9.21
C HIS A 295 4.64 -3.41 -7.82
N SER A 296 5.04 -2.31 -7.16
CA SER A 296 5.60 -2.34 -5.79
C SER A 296 4.57 -2.76 -4.74
N ALA A 297 3.29 -2.64 -5.04
CA ALA A 297 2.14 -2.95 -4.19
C ALA A 297 2.21 -2.23 -2.82
N PRO A 298 2.11 -0.88 -2.77
CA PRO A 298 2.05 -0.14 -1.52
C PRO A 298 0.77 -0.49 -0.76
N LEU A 299 0.91 -0.83 0.52
CA LEU A 299 -0.19 -1.23 1.38
C LEU A 299 -0.36 -0.23 2.53
N GLY A 300 -0.15 -0.64 3.78
CA GLY A 300 -0.27 0.21 4.94
C GLY A 300 0.86 1.22 5.07
N PHE A 301 0.56 2.33 5.71
CA PHE A 301 1.55 3.35 6.04
C PHE A 301 1.16 4.10 7.32
N ALA A 302 2.13 4.79 7.91
CA ALA A 302 1.91 5.69 9.03
C ALA A 302 2.77 6.94 8.86
N PHE A 303 2.28 8.09 9.30
CA PHE A 303 3.10 9.28 9.47
C PHE A 303 3.91 9.16 10.75
N TYR A 304 5.22 9.41 10.67
CA TYR A 304 6.05 9.38 11.84
C TYR A 304 5.92 10.69 12.63
N ASP A 305 5.20 10.64 13.72
CA ASP A 305 5.01 11.75 14.68
C ASP A 305 5.70 11.50 16.02
N GLY A 306 6.38 10.35 16.15
CA GLY A 306 7.13 9.98 17.34
C GLY A 306 8.38 10.85 17.59
N THR A 307 8.98 10.67 18.76
CA THR A 307 10.18 11.41 19.18
C THR A 307 11.43 10.55 19.28
N GLN A 308 11.31 9.22 19.09
CA GLN A 308 12.43 8.31 19.24
C GLN A 308 13.39 8.36 18.03
N PHE A 309 12.86 8.49 16.81
CA PHE A 309 13.68 8.58 15.60
C PHE A 309 14.29 9.98 15.44
N PRO A 310 15.37 10.15 14.67
CA PRO A 310 15.94 11.46 14.36
C PRO A 310 14.89 12.44 13.84
N ALA A 311 15.04 13.72 14.20
CA ALA A 311 14.08 14.78 13.89
C ALA A 311 13.70 14.87 12.40
N GLN A 312 14.62 14.48 11.50
CA GLN A 312 14.40 14.47 10.06
C GLN A 312 13.33 13.45 9.57
N TYR A 313 12.93 12.51 10.42
CA TYR A 313 11.84 11.56 10.10
C TYR A 313 10.47 12.11 10.49
N ARG A 314 10.43 13.14 11.32
CA ARG A 314 9.16 13.65 11.86
C ARG A 314 8.33 14.32 10.77
N GLY A 315 7.10 13.86 10.60
CA GLY A 315 6.15 14.33 9.58
C GLY A 315 6.24 13.61 8.25
N ASP A 316 7.25 12.73 8.04
CA ASP A 316 7.34 11.87 6.87
C ASP A 316 6.42 10.65 6.99
N ALA A 317 6.06 10.05 5.87
CA ALA A 317 5.29 8.81 5.85
C ALA A 317 6.22 7.60 5.68
N ILE A 318 5.97 6.54 6.45
CA ILE A 318 6.63 5.23 6.33
C ILE A 318 5.63 4.28 5.70
N VAL A 319 5.95 3.75 4.52
CA VAL A 319 5.05 2.99 3.66
C VAL A 319 5.57 1.58 3.43
N ALA A 320 4.73 0.57 3.60
CA ALA A 320 5.07 -0.81 3.28
C ALA A 320 4.78 -1.10 1.80
N LEU A 321 5.78 -1.61 1.09
CA LEU A 321 5.68 -2.10 -0.29
C LEU A 321 5.72 -3.62 -0.26
N HIS A 322 4.58 -4.25 -0.53
CA HIS A 322 4.40 -5.71 -0.39
C HIS A 322 5.18 -6.51 -1.42
N GLY A 323 5.41 -5.93 -2.60
CA GLY A 323 6.21 -6.50 -3.68
C GLY A 323 5.41 -7.13 -4.80
N SER A 324 6.06 -7.19 -5.95
CA SER A 324 5.47 -7.54 -7.25
C SER A 324 5.14 -9.03 -7.40
N TRP A 325 4.17 -9.31 -8.26
CA TRP A 325 3.86 -10.66 -8.76
C TRP A 325 3.86 -10.72 -10.29
N ASN A 326 3.94 -9.58 -10.95
CA ASN A 326 3.71 -9.39 -12.38
C ASN A 326 4.75 -8.46 -13.04
N SER A 327 5.97 -8.50 -12.57
CA SER A 327 7.11 -7.78 -13.14
C SER A 327 8.24 -8.75 -13.48
N GLY A 328 8.83 -8.64 -14.65
CA GLY A 328 10.04 -9.38 -15.04
C GLY A 328 11.23 -9.08 -14.14
N ARG A 329 11.17 -7.93 -13.44
CA ARG A 329 12.11 -7.52 -12.41
C ARG A 329 11.39 -7.38 -11.08
N PRO A 330 11.58 -8.30 -10.12
CA PRO A 330 11.00 -8.19 -8.80
C PRO A 330 11.28 -6.83 -8.17
N THR A 331 10.22 -6.18 -7.65
CA THR A 331 10.29 -4.86 -7.02
C THR A 331 9.38 -4.80 -5.79
N GLY A 332 9.59 -3.82 -4.91
CA GLY A 332 8.91 -3.77 -3.62
C GLY A 332 9.61 -4.69 -2.61
N TYR A 333 8.86 -5.44 -1.79
CA TYR A 333 9.36 -6.29 -0.69
C TYR A 333 10.19 -5.50 0.34
N LYS A 334 9.78 -4.29 0.66
CA LYS A 334 10.50 -3.35 1.52
C LYS A 334 9.59 -2.35 2.20
N VAL A 335 10.10 -1.62 3.14
CA VAL A 335 9.44 -0.44 3.70
C VAL A 335 10.22 0.78 3.24
N VAL A 336 9.51 1.82 2.82
CA VAL A 336 10.11 3.05 2.33
C VAL A 336 9.66 4.25 3.17
N ARG A 337 10.47 5.31 3.16
CA ARG A 337 10.17 6.61 3.73
C ARG A 337 9.81 7.57 2.60
N VAL A 338 8.62 8.10 2.59
CA VAL A 338 8.20 9.21 1.72
C VAL A 338 8.55 10.51 2.40
N ARG A 339 9.40 11.31 1.78
CA ARG A 339 9.88 12.59 2.33
C ARG A 339 8.85 13.68 2.20
N PHE A 340 8.77 14.50 3.25
CA PHE A 340 7.93 15.70 3.27
C PHE A 340 8.79 16.95 3.45
N ALA A 341 8.44 18.02 2.72
CA ALA A 341 9.00 19.35 2.91
C ALA A 341 7.85 20.37 2.94
N ASN A 342 7.88 21.28 3.89
CA ASN A 342 6.83 22.30 4.05
C ASN A 342 5.40 21.71 4.09
N GLY A 343 5.26 20.55 4.73
CA GLY A 343 3.97 19.86 4.91
C GLY A 343 3.48 19.06 3.70
N LYS A 344 4.22 19.01 2.58
CA LYS A 344 3.86 18.30 1.34
C LYS A 344 4.89 17.24 0.97
N PRO A 345 4.49 16.14 0.32
CA PRO A 345 5.42 15.17 -0.24
C PRO A 345 6.35 15.83 -1.28
N THR A 346 7.62 15.40 -1.31
CA THR A 346 8.62 15.91 -2.26
C THR A 346 8.60 15.21 -3.62
N GLY A 347 7.86 14.11 -3.75
CA GLY A 347 7.92 13.20 -4.89
C GLY A 347 8.99 12.11 -4.75
N GLU A 348 9.86 12.20 -3.74
CA GLU A 348 10.93 11.24 -3.46
C GLU A 348 10.57 10.28 -2.33
N TYR A 349 11.16 9.08 -2.41
CA TYR A 349 11.11 8.11 -1.32
C TYR A 349 12.44 7.39 -1.14
N ASP A 350 12.73 6.99 0.10
CA ASP A 350 13.96 6.28 0.47
C ASP A 350 13.66 4.86 0.93
N ASP A 351 14.54 3.91 0.63
CA ASP A 351 14.54 2.60 1.26
C ASP A 351 14.77 2.74 2.77
N PHE A 352 13.84 2.20 3.58
CA PHE A 352 13.92 2.23 5.04
C PHE A 352 14.19 0.86 5.63
N LEU A 353 13.34 -0.14 5.35
CA LEU A 353 13.64 -1.54 5.70
C LEU A 353 13.74 -2.37 4.43
N THR A 354 14.82 -3.11 4.29
CA THR A 354 15.08 -3.98 3.13
C THR A 354 15.46 -5.39 3.55
N GLY A 355 15.68 -6.27 2.58
CA GLY A 355 16.19 -7.62 2.82
C GLY A 355 15.12 -8.66 3.13
N PHE A 356 13.83 -8.40 2.84
CA PHE A 356 12.76 -9.41 2.91
C PHE A 356 12.85 -10.47 1.80
N TRP A 357 13.67 -10.24 0.80
CA TRP A 357 14.00 -11.15 -0.29
C TRP A 357 15.52 -11.20 -0.52
N ASP A 358 16.01 -12.13 -1.36
CA ASP A 358 17.44 -12.32 -1.57
C ASP A 358 18.11 -11.26 -2.47
N GLY A 359 17.33 -10.30 -2.98
CA GLY A 359 17.81 -9.13 -3.76
C GLY A 359 18.31 -9.45 -5.17
N LYS A 360 18.21 -10.69 -5.67
CA LYS A 360 18.80 -11.11 -6.94
C LYS A 360 18.01 -12.15 -7.73
N SER A 361 17.15 -12.95 -7.10
CA SER A 361 16.41 -14.01 -7.78
C SER A 361 15.22 -13.46 -8.56
N SER A 362 14.87 -14.07 -9.69
CA SER A 362 13.64 -13.85 -10.44
C SER A 362 13.13 -15.22 -10.92
N PRO A 363 11.96 -15.68 -10.45
CA PRO A 363 11.08 -15.07 -9.44
C PRO A 363 11.77 -14.76 -8.11
N ALA A 364 11.28 -13.73 -7.40
CA ALA A 364 11.84 -13.33 -6.11
C ALA A 364 11.71 -14.45 -5.08
N ARG A 365 12.79 -14.76 -4.36
CA ARG A 365 12.77 -15.67 -3.21
C ARG A 365 12.61 -14.84 -1.93
N VAL A 366 11.41 -14.82 -1.39
CA VAL A 366 11.02 -13.98 -0.26
C VAL A 366 10.87 -14.80 1.01
N TRP A 367 11.30 -14.28 2.15
CA TRP A 367 11.01 -14.85 3.47
C TRP A 367 10.05 -13.97 4.28
N GLY A 368 9.70 -12.79 3.76
CA GLY A 368 8.76 -11.86 4.35
C GLY A 368 8.21 -10.88 3.30
N ARG A 369 7.04 -10.31 3.60
CA ARG A 369 6.37 -9.28 2.77
C ARG A 369 5.72 -8.26 3.71
N PRO A 370 6.22 -7.01 3.81
CA PRO A 370 5.69 -6.02 4.73
C PRO A 370 4.31 -5.52 4.30
N VAL A 371 3.44 -5.24 5.28
CA VAL A 371 2.04 -4.83 5.05
C VAL A 371 1.63 -3.61 5.84
N GLY A 372 1.42 -3.75 7.14
CA GLY A 372 0.97 -2.69 8.03
C GLY A 372 2.14 -1.97 8.69
N VAL A 373 1.96 -0.69 8.94
CA VAL A 373 2.92 0.15 9.65
C VAL A 373 2.21 0.89 10.77
N LEU A 374 2.78 0.88 11.97
CA LEU A 374 2.24 1.54 13.15
C LEU A 374 3.35 2.25 13.91
N VAL A 375 3.17 3.55 14.20
CA VAL A 375 4.00 4.27 15.14
C VAL A 375 3.45 4.08 16.55
N MET A 376 4.28 3.53 17.44
CA MET A 376 3.90 3.27 18.83
C MET A 376 4.03 4.55 19.68
N LYS A 377 3.31 4.61 20.80
CA LYS A 377 3.39 5.75 21.76
C LYS A 377 4.80 6.02 22.27
N ASP A 378 5.67 5.01 22.31
CA ASP A 378 7.08 5.16 22.71
C ASP A 378 7.98 5.64 21.55
N GLY A 379 7.41 5.92 20.39
CA GLY A 379 8.08 6.36 19.17
C GLY A 379 8.77 5.25 18.38
N SER A 380 8.70 4.00 18.81
CA SER A 380 9.13 2.86 17.97
C SER A 380 8.12 2.60 16.84
N LEU A 381 8.57 1.88 15.82
CA LEU A 381 7.72 1.50 14.69
C LEU A 381 7.46 -0.02 14.73
N LEU A 382 6.22 -0.42 14.49
CA LEU A 382 5.89 -1.82 14.18
C LEU A 382 5.58 -1.97 12.70
N VAL A 383 6.03 -3.08 12.13
CA VAL A 383 5.77 -3.48 10.73
C VAL A 383 5.27 -4.91 10.73
N SER A 384 4.06 -5.14 10.23
CA SER A 384 3.55 -6.49 10.01
C SER A 384 4.12 -7.08 8.72
N ASP A 385 4.32 -8.38 8.74
CA ASP A 385 4.90 -9.19 7.67
C ASP A 385 4.02 -10.44 7.51
N ASP A 386 3.14 -10.41 6.50
CA ASP A 386 2.12 -11.46 6.35
C ASP A 386 2.71 -12.79 5.86
N ALA A 387 3.68 -12.74 4.96
CA ALA A 387 4.36 -13.94 4.47
C ALA A 387 5.28 -14.54 5.55
N GLY A 388 5.97 -13.70 6.33
CA GLY A 388 6.84 -14.11 7.44
C GLY A 388 6.06 -14.43 8.71
N LYS A 389 4.73 -14.24 8.77
CA LYS A 389 3.86 -14.47 9.94
C LYS A 389 4.35 -13.74 11.19
N ALA A 390 4.89 -12.54 11.02
CA ALA A 390 5.64 -11.80 12.03
C ALA A 390 5.21 -10.35 12.15
N ILE A 391 5.57 -9.75 13.27
CA ILE A 391 5.61 -8.30 13.44
C ILE A 391 7.02 -7.91 13.85
N TRP A 392 7.60 -6.96 13.14
CA TRP A 392 8.92 -6.42 13.38
C TRP A 392 8.82 -5.10 14.14
N ARG A 393 9.67 -4.91 15.14
CA ARG A 393 9.83 -3.64 15.85
C ARG A 393 11.11 -2.96 15.43
N VAL A 394 11.01 -1.67 15.11
CA VAL A 394 12.12 -0.82 14.75
C VAL A 394 12.30 0.25 15.80
N THR A 395 13.50 0.36 16.34
CA THR A 395 13.89 1.37 17.33
C THR A 395 15.12 2.13 16.84
N TYR A 396 15.32 3.34 17.33
CA TYR A 396 16.53 4.12 17.06
C TYR A 396 17.37 4.24 18.33
N THR A 397 18.62 3.83 18.25
CA THR A 397 19.56 3.87 19.40
C THR A 397 20.72 4.83 19.16
N GLY A 398 20.87 5.36 17.95
CA GLY A 398 21.94 6.30 17.60
C GLY A 398 23.34 5.68 17.45
N LYS A 399 23.46 4.34 17.56
CA LYS A 399 24.75 3.61 17.54
C LYS A 399 25.04 2.99 16.18
#